data_9fb6e66fd0d3ce8be5ec40ff7d8d08b9
#
_entry.id   9fb6e66fd0d3ce8be5ec40ff7d8d08b9
#
_cell.length_a   1.000
_cell.length_b   1.000
_cell.length_c   1.000
_cell.angle_alpha   90.00
_cell.angle_beta   90.00
_cell.angle_gamma   90.00
#
_symmetry.space_group_name_H-M   'P 1'
#
loop_
_entity.id
_entity.type
_entity.pdbx_description
1 polymer ?
#
loop_
_entity_poly.entity_id
_entity_poly.type
_entity_poly.pdbx_seq_one_letter_code
_entity_poly.pdbx_strand_id
1 'polypeptide(L)'
;MNYKLLFILLTTTSFFAQRIPESFKSKKIGTRTFTVVTPPSYEANPTKKYPTLVLLDGEYLLDPFEGVLKYGNYWDDLPEMIIIAIDQNNGETRFLDSKFDEAGFPVGSGANFFEFIGQELYPYIESKYRTLPFRVIAGHDTTAGFLNFYLYKDNPIFNAYIALAAEMAPQMEKRVAERLTKISKPLFYYQATGESDIPDINEAASILDTNINLISNPTFKYQNDIFKNASHYSFVTKAIPNALYFIFQGYQPISMLEYENKIVLLESGYTDYLIKKYDDLNTKLGLQIKPRLNDFTAIEAAIMKNKAYGEFQTLADYANKNYPKTLLGTYHQAMYFEKTGNYKKAIKEYRKAFALEEIRGITKDFMLNKADALKGKKDESNENQLEIPAETPKE
;
A
#
# COMPACT_ATOMS: atom_id res chain seq x y z
N MET A 1 26.84 -18.33 -52.91
CA MET A 1 25.82 -17.45 -52.28
C MET A 1 25.88 -17.72 -50.79
N ASN A 2 26.62 -16.85 -50.03
CA ASN A 2 26.91 -17.10 -48.62
C ASN A 2 25.82 -16.45 -47.78
N TYR A 3 24.95 -17.25 -47.15
CA TYR A 3 24.00 -16.79 -46.16
C TYR A 3 24.74 -16.65 -44.81
N LYS A 4 24.99 -15.41 -44.35
CA LYS A 4 25.38 -15.11 -42.99
C LYS A 4 24.13 -15.23 -42.13
N LEU A 5 24.01 -16.33 -41.36
CA LEU A 5 23.02 -16.44 -40.29
C LEU A 5 23.36 -15.44 -39.18
N LEU A 6 22.57 -14.39 -39.05
CA LEU A 6 22.64 -13.45 -37.94
C LEU A 6 21.94 -14.08 -36.72
N PHE A 7 22.72 -14.62 -35.81
CA PHE A 7 22.21 -15.09 -34.52
C PHE A 7 21.89 -13.85 -33.64
N ILE A 8 20.62 -13.46 -33.56
CA ILE A 8 20.16 -12.49 -32.58
C ILE A 8 20.06 -13.23 -31.25
N LEU A 9 21.06 -12.99 -30.38
CA LEU A 9 21.03 -13.45 -29.01
C LEU A 9 19.99 -12.62 -28.25
N LEU A 10 18.76 -13.12 -28.13
CA LEU A 10 17.76 -12.56 -27.21
C LEU A 10 18.23 -12.81 -25.78
N THR A 11 18.96 -11.86 -25.22
CA THR A 11 19.21 -11.85 -23.77
C THR A 11 17.91 -11.50 -23.08
N THR A 12 17.23 -12.49 -22.53
CA THR A 12 16.15 -12.26 -21.55
C THR A 12 16.80 -11.70 -20.30
N THR A 13 16.81 -10.38 -20.14
CA THR A 13 17.19 -9.74 -18.90
C THR A 13 16.11 -10.04 -17.86
N SER A 14 16.35 -11.04 -17.03
CA SER A 14 15.53 -11.26 -15.83
C SER A 14 15.79 -10.11 -14.88
N PHE A 15 14.78 -9.25 -14.67
CA PHE A 15 14.84 -8.20 -13.68
C PHE A 15 14.64 -8.79 -12.28
N PHE A 16 15.71 -8.86 -11.52
CA PHE A 16 15.68 -9.25 -10.11
C PHE A 16 15.81 -8.00 -9.23
N ALA A 17 15.28 -8.07 -8.01
CA ALA A 17 15.61 -7.10 -6.97
C ALA A 17 17.15 -7.02 -6.84
N GLN A 18 17.68 -5.81 -6.88
CA GLN A 18 19.13 -5.61 -6.84
C GLN A 18 19.53 -5.14 -5.43
N ARG A 19 20.45 -5.88 -4.79
CA ARG A 19 21.10 -5.46 -3.56
C ARG A 19 22.35 -4.64 -3.92
N ILE A 20 22.39 -3.40 -3.49
CA ILE A 20 23.46 -2.44 -3.79
C ILE A 20 24.13 -2.07 -2.47
N PRO A 21 25.31 -2.59 -2.15
CA PRO A 21 26.05 -2.15 -0.98
C PRO A 21 26.53 -0.71 -1.20
N GLU A 22 26.31 0.12 -0.19
CA GLU A 22 26.70 1.53 -0.20
C GLU A 22 27.47 1.91 1.06
N SER A 23 28.25 2.97 0.93
CA SER A 23 29.01 3.57 2.01
C SER A 23 28.81 5.08 1.98
N PHE A 24 28.48 5.65 3.12
CA PHE A 24 28.26 7.08 3.28
C PHE A 24 29.16 7.64 4.37
N LYS A 25 29.88 8.72 4.05
CA LYS A 25 30.73 9.43 5.03
C LYS A 25 29.92 10.51 5.73
N SER A 26 29.40 10.17 6.89
CA SER A 26 28.67 11.11 7.75
C SER A 26 29.62 12.12 8.39
N LYS A 27 29.12 13.34 8.58
CA LYS A 27 29.82 14.39 9.33
C LYS A 27 29.81 14.14 10.85
N LYS A 28 28.89 13.30 11.34
CA LYS A 28 28.61 13.10 12.76
C LYS A 28 29.11 11.77 13.31
N ILE A 29 29.02 10.70 12.50
CA ILE A 29 29.26 9.32 13.00
C ILE A 29 30.31 8.56 12.19
N GLY A 30 31.08 9.25 11.35
CA GLY A 30 32.09 8.61 10.49
C GLY A 30 31.47 7.88 9.28
N THR A 31 32.17 6.88 8.78
CA THR A 31 31.67 6.10 7.63
C THR A 31 30.65 5.07 8.09
N ARG A 32 29.48 5.04 7.45
CA ARG A 32 28.45 4.02 7.62
C ARG A 32 28.20 3.26 6.35
N THR A 33 28.07 1.95 6.48
CA THR A 33 27.66 1.06 5.40
C THR A 33 26.19 0.70 5.54
N PHE A 34 25.54 0.48 4.42
CA PHE A 34 24.17 0.03 4.32
C PHE A 34 23.93 -0.62 2.96
N THR A 35 22.93 -1.48 2.89
CA THR A 35 22.52 -2.10 1.63
C THR A 35 21.20 -1.48 1.17
N VAL A 36 21.18 -0.98 -0.07
CA VAL A 36 19.93 -0.56 -0.73
C VAL A 36 19.43 -1.69 -1.58
N VAL A 37 18.16 -2.08 -1.38
CA VAL A 37 17.48 -3.06 -2.24
C VAL A 37 16.44 -2.34 -3.08
N THR A 38 16.62 -2.36 -4.40
CA THR A 38 15.62 -1.86 -5.34
C THR A 38 14.66 -2.97 -5.74
N PRO A 39 13.36 -2.68 -5.90
CA PRO A 39 12.39 -3.70 -6.26
C PRO A 39 12.54 -4.17 -7.71
N PRO A 40 11.98 -5.35 -8.08
CA PRO A 40 12.13 -5.92 -9.42
C PRO A 40 11.72 -5.00 -10.57
N SER A 41 10.69 -4.18 -10.38
CA SER A 41 10.21 -3.27 -11.42
C SER A 41 11.03 -1.98 -11.54
N TYR A 42 12.05 -1.78 -10.69
CA TYR A 42 12.78 -0.50 -10.60
C TYR A 42 13.41 -0.10 -11.93
N GLU A 43 14.18 -0.99 -12.56
CA GLU A 43 14.83 -0.68 -13.85
C GLU A 43 13.84 -0.64 -15.02
N ALA A 44 12.81 -1.48 -15.00
CA ALA A 44 11.80 -1.53 -16.06
C ALA A 44 10.88 -0.30 -16.08
N ASN A 45 10.77 0.45 -14.98
CA ASN A 45 9.87 1.58 -14.84
C ASN A 45 10.61 2.85 -14.39
N PRO A 46 11.27 3.57 -15.29
CA PRO A 46 12.16 4.70 -14.95
C PRO A 46 11.45 5.90 -14.31
N THR A 47 10.14 6.00 -14.42
CA THR A 47 9.34 7.10 -13.84
C THR A 47 8.60 6.70 -12.56
N LYS A 48 8.50 5.42 -12.25
CA LYS A 48 7.82 4.92 -11.04
C LYS A 48 8.63 5.25 -9.81
N LYS A 49 7.95 5.76 -8.77
CA LYS A 49 8.50 6.01 -7.44
C LYS A 49 7.99 4.98 -6.45
N TYR A 50 8.75 4.77 -5.38
CA TYR A 50 8.52 3.68 -4.42
C TYR A 50 8.56 4.19 -2.98
N PRO A 51 7.70 3.69 -2.08
CA PRO A 51 7.86 3.91 -0.65
C PRO A 51 9.18 3.31 -0.16
N THR A 52 9.67 3.80 0.97
CA THR A 52 10.95 3.37 1.53
C THR A 52 10.75 2.63 2.86
N LEU A 53 11.60 1.63 3.10
CA LEU A 53 11.71 0.91 4.37
C LEU A 53 13.15 1.01 4.86
N VAL A 54 13.36 1.71 5.97
CA VAL A 54 14.64 1.70 6.70
C VAL A 54 14.62 0.56 7.70
N LEU A 55 15.57 -0.33 7.57
CA LEU A 55 15.83 -1.39 8.52
C LEU A 55 17.04 -1.01 9.36
N LEU A 56 16.84 -0.84 10.64
CA LEU A 56 17.87 -0.95 11.64
C LEU A 56 18.22 -2.43 11.79
N ASP A 57 19.42 -2.77 12.29
CA ASP A 57 19.88 -4.17 12.33
C ASP A 57 19.82 -4.85 10.95
N GLY A 58 20.28 -4.14 9.90
CA GLY A 58 20.18 -4.59 8.51
C GLY A 58 20.74 -5.98 8.25
N GLU A 59 21.72 -6.42 9.02
CA GLU A 59 22.42 -7.69 8.88
C GLU A 59 21.52 -8.91 9.03
N TYR A 60 20.52 -8.85 9.91
CA TYR A 60 19.62 -9.98 10.13
C TYR A 60 18.15 -9.69 9.81
N LEU A 61 17.74 -8.42 9.75
CA LEU A 61 16.37 -8.06 9.37
C LEU A 61 16.16 -7.97 7.85
N LEU A 62 17.22 -7.75 7.05
CA LEU A 62 17.08 -7.59 5.62
C LEU A 62 16.44 -8.81 4.94
N ASP A 63 16.97 -10.00 5.17
CA ASP A 63 16.51 -11.21 4.49
C ASP A 63 15.03 -11.53 4.77
N PRO A 64 14.54 -11.52 6.04
CA PRO A 64 13.13 -11.80 6.32
C PRO A 64 12.20 -10.72 5.76
N PHE A 65 12.54 -9.43 5.85
CA PHE A 65 11.72 -8.36 5.27
C PHE A 65 11.67 -8.43 3.75
N GLU A 66 12.81 -8.60 3.09
CA GLU A 66 12.89 -8.75 1.64
C GLU A 66 12.13 -9.98 1.16
N GLY A 67 12.22 -11.09 1.88
CA GLY A 67 11.50 -12.32 1.56
C GLY A 67 9.98 -12.14 1.57
N VAL A 68 9.44 -11.50 2.62
CA VAL A 68 8.01 -11.21 2.73
C VAL A 68 7.55 -10.23 1.64
N LEU A 69 8.32 -9.15 1.39
CA LEU A 69 8.00 -8.19 0.34
C LEU A 69 8.04 -8.84 -1.06
N LYS A 70 9.05 -9.65 -1.37
CA LYS A 70 9.11 -10.38 -2.64
C LYS A 70 7.90 -11.29 -2.85
N TYR A 71 7.50 -12.02 -1.82
CA TYR A 71 6.32 -12.88 -1.88
C TYR A 71 5.05 -12.07 -2.10
N GLY A 72 4.83 -11.02 -1.30
CA GLY A 72 3.66 -10.15 -1.42
C GLY A 72 3.62 -9.40 -2.76
N ASN A 73 4.76 -8.95 -3.28
CA ASN A 73 4.84 -8.33 -4.60
C ASN A 73 4.47 -9.29 -5.74
N TYR A 74 4.89 -10.55 -5.66
CA TYR A 74 4.56 -11.56 -6.68
C TYR A 74 3.03 -11.74 -6.84
N TRP A 75 2.29 -11.65 -5.73
CA TRP A 75 0.83 -11.78 -5.71
C TRP A 75 0.08 -10.45 -5.78
N ASP A 76 0.78 -9.32 -5.92
CA ASP A 76 0.21 -7.96 -5.86
C ASP A 76 -0.51 -7.65 -4.53
N ASP A 77 -0.08 -8.30 -3.45
CA ASP A 77 -0.62 -8.15 -2.10
C ASP A 77 0.09 -7.08 -1.26
N LEU A 78 1.35 -6.80 -1.56
CA LEU A 78 2.15 -5.75 -0.93
C LEU A 78 2.77 -4.84 -1.99
N PRO A 79 2.94 -3.53 -1.73
CA PRO A 79 3.61 -2.64 -2.67
C PRO A 79 5.09 -2.95 -2.77
N GLU A 80 5.66 -2.71 -3.94
CA GLU A 80 7.11 -2.69 -4.11
C GLU A 80 7.72 -1.53 -3.33
N MET A 81 8.80 -1.78 -2.59
CA MET A 81 9.50 -0.81 -1.75
C MET A 81 10.99 -0.78 -2.04
N ILE A 82 11.62 0.36 -1.80
CA ILE A 82 13.08 0.46 -1.67
C ILE A 82 13.43 0.19 -0.21
N ILE A 83 14.29 -0.80 0.05
CA ILE A 83 14.76 -1.11 1.40
C ILE A 83 16.14 -0.49 1.59
N ILE A 84 16.34 0.15 2.74
CA ILE A 84 17.63 0.69 3.19
C ILE A 84 18.01 -0.04 4.49
N ALA A 85 18.84 -1.04 4.39
CA ALA A 85 19.27 -1.85 5.51
C ALA A 85 20.58 -1.32 6.05
N ILE A 86 20.57 -0.72 7.25
CA ILE A 86 21.74 -0.08 7.88
C ILE A 86 22.52 -1.15 8.64
N ASP A 87 23.82 -1.21 8.37
CA ASP A 87 24.74 -2.12 9.06
C ASP A 87 25.12 -1.58 10.45
N GLN A 88 24.83 -2.38 11.49
CA GLN A 88 25.15 -2.08 12.89
C GLN A 88 25.83 -3.27 13.59
N ASN A 89 26.43 -4.14 12.82
CA ASN A 89 26.82 -5.52 13.15
C ASN A 89 27.95 -5.68 14.16
N ASN A 90 28.62 -4.66 14.52
CA ASN A 90 29.59 -4.83 15.59
C ASN A 90 28.91 -4.50 16.92
N GLY A 91 28.23 -5.34 17.57
CA GLY A 91 27.48 -5.18 18.82
C GLY A 91 27.63 -3.86 19.58
N GLU A 92 28.86 -3.31 19.65
CA GLU A 92 29.17 -2.02 20.22
C GLU A 92 28.53 -0.86 19.43
N THR A 93 28.59 -0.87 18.10
CA THR A 93 28.00 0.21 17.28
C THR A 93 26.48 0.23 17.43
N ARG A 94 25.82 -0.92 17.41
CA ARG A 94 24.37 -1.04 17.62
C ARG A 94 23.95 -0.42 18.96
N PHE A 95 24.67 -0.73 20.00
CA PHE A 95 24.44 -0.19 21.35
C PHE A 95 24.71 1.31 21.43
N LEU A 96 25.80 1.79 20.85
CA LEU A 96 26.17 3.20 20.83
C LEU A 96 25.17 4.05 20.02
N ASP A 97 24.70 3.53 18.88
CA ASP A 97 23.70 4.18 18.03
C ASP A 97 22.33 4.33 18.72
N SER A 98 22.03 3.50 19.68
CA SER A 98 20.77 3.51 20.44
C SER A 98 20.88 4.19 21.80
N LYS A 99 22.03 4.79 22.15
CA LYS A 99 22.31 5.35 23.47
C LYS A 99 21.37 6.49 23.84
N PHE A 100 20.84 6.43 25.04
CA PHE A 100 20.00 7.46 25.67
C PHE A 100 20.49 7.79 27.10
N ASP A 101 20.01 8.91 27.66
CA ASP A 101 20.30 9.33 29.04
C ASP A 101 19.24 8.83 30.04
N GLU A 102 19.45 9.11 31.31
CA GLU A 102 18.52 8.77 32.40
C GLU A 102 17.14 9.42 32.25
N ALA A 103 17.06 10.54 31.53
CA ALA A 103 15.79 11.18 31.20
C ALA A 103 15.08 10.55 30.00
N GLY A 104 15.68 9.55 29.33
CA GLY A 104 15.11 8.83 28.20
C GLY A 104 15.15 9.62 26.88
N PHE A 105 16.22 10.39 26.65
CA PHE A 105 16.47 11.09 25.40
C PHE A 105 17.77 10.60 24.75
N PRO A 106 17.84 10.56 23.39
CA PRO A 106 19.08 10.14 22.72
C PRO A 106 20.20 11.12 23.01
N VAL A 107 21.39 10.63 23.39
CA VAL A 107 22.57 11.42 23.74
C VAL A 107 23.82 10.91 23.06
N GLY A 108 24.80 11.78 22.89
CA GLY A 108 26.12 11.43 22.33
C GLY A 108 26.00 10.74 20.96
N SER A 109 26.50 9.50 20.88
CA SER A 109 26.43 8.70 19.65
C SER A 109 24.98 8.40 19.21
N GLY A 110 24.05 8.15 20.13
CA GLY A 110 22.64 7.93 19.83
C GLY A 110 21.97 9.17 19.22
N ALA A 111 22.25 10.37 19.77
CA ALA A 111 21.78 11.63 19.19
C ALA A 111 22.38 11.88 17.78
N ASN A 112 23.67 11.57 17.61
CA ASN A 112 24.33 11.70 16.32
C ASN A 112 23.76 10.74 15.26
N PHE A 113 23.44 9.50 15.66
CA PHE A 113 22.85 8.51 14.74
C PHE A 113 21.39 8.89 14.39
N PHE A 114 20.65 9.41 15.36
CA PHE A 114 19.31 9.97 15.11
C PHE A 114 19.34 11.08 14.06
N GLU A 115 20.28 12.02 14.18
CA GLU A 115 20.44 13.10 13.20
C GLU A 115 20.99 12.61 11.86
N PHE A 116 21.89 11.62 11.86
CA PHE A 116 22.42 11.01 10.63
C PHE A 116 21.29 10.47 9.75
N ILE A 117 20.38 9.65 10.32
CA ILE A 117 19.27 9.08 9.54
C ILE A 117 18.39 10.20 8.96
N GLY A 118 18.02 11.19 9.78
CA GLY A 118 17.07 12.23 9.36
C GLY A 118 17.66 13.31 8.48
N GLN A 119 18.89 13.72 8.72
CA GLN A 119 19.50 14.91 8.09
C GLN A 119 20.54 14.58 7.02
N GLU A 120 21.08 13.36 7.01
CA GLU A 120 22.12 12.97 6.05
C GLU A 120 21.69 11.79 5.18
N LEU A 121 21.28 10.66 5.77
CA LEU A 121 20.94 9.44 5.02
C LEU A 121 19.68 9.64 4.15
N TYR A 122 18.59 10.16 4.70
CA TYR A 122 17.36 10.35 3.92
C TYR A 122 17.52 11.31 2.75
N PRO A 123 18.11 12.51 2.90
CA PRO A 123 18.40 13.40 1.77
C PRO A 123 19.27 12.73 0.71
N TYR A 124 20.26 11.92 1.12
CA TYR A 124 21.08 11.16 0.19
C TYR A 124 20.25 10.14 -0.60
N ILE A 125 19.43 9.33 0.07
CA ILE A 125 18.58 8.33 -0.59
C ILE A 125 17.58 9.01 -1.54
N GLU A 126 16.94 10.10 -1.14
CA GLU A 126 15.99 10.83 -1.99
C GLU A 126 16.65 11.50 -3.21
N SER A 127 17.91 11.88 -3.10
CA SER A 127 18.66 12.44 -4.23
C SER A 127 19.08 11.39 -5.26
N LYS A 128 19.24 10.14 -4.83
CA LYS A 128 19.80 9.06 -5.64
C LYS A 128 18.75 8.09 -6.17
N TYR A 129 17.67 7.88 -5.42
CA TYR A 129 16.64 6.89 -5.72
C TYR A 129 15.26 7.52 -5.92
N ARG A 130 14.41 6.85 -6.69
CA ARG A 130 13.04 7.29 -6.98
C ARG A 130 12.09 6.93 -5.82
N THR A 131 12.05 7.79 -4.82
CA THR A 131 11.28 7.60 -3.59
C THR A 131 9.92 8.31 -3.60
N LEU A 132 8.96 7.73 -2.91
CA LEU A 132 7.71 8.37 -2.48
C LEU A 132 7.89 8.97 -1.08
N PRO A 133 7.00 9.89 -0.65
CA PRO A 133 7.07 10.47 0.69
C PRO A 133 6.75 9.47 1.81
N PHE A 134 6.15 8.31 1.51
CA PHE A 134 5.78 7.31 2.51
C PHE A 134 7.02 6.52 2.96
N ARG A 135 7.35 6.65 4.25
CA ARG A 135 8.57 6.14 4.86
C ARG A 135 8.23 5.22 6.03
N VAL A 136 8.79 4.02 6.03
CA VAL A 136 8.68 3.02 7.10
C VAL A 136 10.02 2.87 7.78
N ILE A 137 10.04 2.70 9.09
CA ILE A 137 11.22 2.31 9.87
C ILE A 137 10.90 1.05 10.68
N ALA A 138 11.85 0.12 10.74
CA ALA A 138 11.74 -1.09 11.54
C ALA A 138 13.04 -1.35 12.31
N GLY A 139 12.91 -1.94 13.50
CA GLY A 139 14.01 -2.36 14.33
C GLY A 139 13.57 -3.46 15.30
N HIS A 140 14.54 -4.09 15.97
CA HIS A 140 14.32 -5.15 16.93
C HIS A 140 15.11 -4.87 18.20
N ASP A 141 14.50 -5.10 19.36
CA ASP A 141 15.13 -4.94 20.67
C ASP A 141 15.57 -3.49 20.93
N THR A 142 16.84 -3.24 21.18
CA THR A 142 17.43 -1.90 21.41
C THR A 142 17.14 -0.92 20.27
N THR A 143 17.21 -1.36 19.02
CA THR A 143 16.92 -0.50 17.86
C THR A 143 15.42 -0.25 17.67
N ALA A 144 14.58 -1.17 18.12
CA ALA A 144 13.12 -0.94 18.20
C ALA A 144 12.76 0.11 19.26
N GLY A 145 13.53 0.17 20.36
CA GLY A 145 13.47 1.29 21.30
C GLY A 145 13.89 2.60 20.64
N PHE A 146 15.04 2.61 19.97
CA PHE A 146 15.60 3.79 19.33
C PHE A 146 14.66 4.43 18.27
N LEU A 147 13.99 3.65 17.43
CA LEU A 147 13.13 4.21 16.37
C LEU A 147 11.99 5.08 16.96
N ASN A 148 11.58 4.85 18.20
CA ASN A 148 10.54 5.61 18.86
C ASN A 148 10.94 7.08 19.14
N PHE A 149 12.23 7.41 19.15
CA PHE A 149 12.67 8.80 19.32
C PHE A 149 12.18 9.71 18.19
N TYR A 150 11.93 9.17 17.00
CA TYR A 150 11.35 9.97 15.90
C TYR A 150 9.92 10.41 16.19
N LEU A 151 9.17 9.69 17.03
CA LEU A 151 7.84 10.08 17.49
C LEU A 151 7.87 11.25 18.49
N TYR A 152 9.03 11.57 19.11
CA TYR A 152 9.13 12.73 20.01
C TYR A 152 9.08 14.07 19.26
N LYS A 153 9.21 14.07 17.94
CA LYS A 153 9.12 15.27 17.10
C LYS A 153 7.66 15.61 16.78
N ASP A 154 7.38 16.91 16.64
CA ASP A 154 6.03 17.38 16.26
C ASP A 154 5.63 16.93 14.85
N ASN A 155 6.62 16.78 13.96
CA ASN A 155 6.46 16.26 12.62
C ASN A 155 7.41 15.06 12.44
N PRO A 156 6.97 13.85 12.82
CA PRO A 156 7.76 12.64 12.60
C PRO A 156 8.11 12.46 11.13
N ILE A 157 9.34 12.03 10.85
CA ILE A 157 9.81 11.85 9.47
C ILE A 157 9.35 10.53 8.85
N PHE A 158 8.90 9.58 9.67
CA PHE A 158 8.36 8.30 9.24
C PHE A 158 6.83 8.29 9.33
N ASN A 159 6.20 7.59 8.41
CA ASN A 159 4.75 7.40 8.37
C ASN A 159 4.33 6.08 9.05
N ALA A 160 5.27 5.11 9.13
CA ALA A 160 5.02 3.82 9.76
C ALA A 160 6.24 3.36 10.58
N TYR A 161 5.95 2.76 11.73
CA TYR A 161 6.90 2.28 12.71
C TYR A 161 6.63 0.80 12.96
N ILE A 162 7.68 -0.03 12.89
CA ILE A 162 7.62 -1.46 13.21
C ILE A 162 8.60 -1.70 14.36
N ALA A 163 8.06 -1.76 15.57
CA ALA A 163 8.82 -1.95 16.80
C ALA A 163 8.70 -3.42 17.27
N LEU A 164 9.75 -4.20 17.07
CA LEU A 164 9.79 -5.61 17.41
C LEU A 164 10.54 -5.79 18.74
N ALA A 165 9.84 -6.19 19.82
CA ALA A 165 10.41 -6.35 21.18
C ALA A 165 11.22 -5.12 21.63
N ALA A 166 10.61 -3.93 21.65
CA ALA A 166 11.31 -2.68 21.88
C ALA A 166 11.86 -2.58 23.32
N GLU A 167 13.18 -2.49 23.46
CA GLU A 167 13.84 -2.04 24.69
C GLU A 167 13.64 -0.53 24.82
N MET A 168 12.68 -0.12 25.65
CA MET A 168 12.27 1.27 25.76
C MET A 168 13.16 2.08 26.71
N ALA A 169 13.52 3.30 26.30
CA ALA A 169 14.16 4.25 27.19
C ALA A 169 13.21 4.69 28.34
N PRO A 170 13.73 5.19 29.46
CA PRO A 170 12.90 5.62 30.60
C PRO A 170 11.74 6.54 30.19
N GLN A 171 10.52 6.24 30.63
CA GLN A 171 9.28 6.97 30.33
C GLN A 171 8.86 6.98 28.83
N MET A 172 9.49 6.19 27.98
CA MET A 172 9.17 6.17 26.54
C MET A 172 7.75 5.70 26.29
N GLU A 173 7.25 4.73 27.03
CA GLU A 173 5.89 4.18 26.95
C GLU A 173 4.79 5.22 27.22
N LYS A 174 5.09 6.27 27.99
CA LYS A 174 4.19 7.40 28.23
C LYS A 174 4.35 8.48 27.15
N ARG A 175 5.62 8.85 26.88
CA ARG A 175 5.91 9.91 25.90
C ARG A 175 5.44 9.58 24.50
N VAL A 176 5.63 8.35 24.05
CA VAL A 176 5.12 7.91 22.73
C VAL A 176 3.60 8.07 22.69
N ALA A 177 2.88 7.56 23.69
CA ALA A 177 1.43 7.71 23.74
C ALA A 177 0.98 9.18 23.74
N GLU A 178 1.60 10.05 24.55
CA GLU A 178 1.31 11.49 24.56
C GLU A 178 1.55 12.16 23.21
N ARG A 179 2.61 11.79 22.49
CA ARG A 179 2.90 12.32 21.17
C ARG A 179 1.90 11.84 20.12
N LEU A 180 1.48 10.61 20.18
CA LEU A 180 0.49 10.03 19.27
C LEU A 180 -0.89 10.72 19.35
N THR A 181 -1.25 11.33 20.49
CA THR A 181 -2.48 12.14 20.59
C THR A 181 -2.45 13.37 19.70
N LYS A 182 -1.26 13.90 19.38
CA LYS A 182 -1.02 15.14 18.63
C LYS A 182 -0.75 14.95 17.15
N ILE A 183 -0.69 13.70 16.68
CA ILE A 183 -0.42 13.39 15.27
C ILE A 183 -1.58 13.87 14.40
N SER A 184 -1.28 14.65 13.39
CA SER A 184 -2.25 15.22 12.44
C SER A 184 -2.16 14.64 11.03
N LYS A 185 -1.15 13.82 10.75
CA LYS A 185 -0.97 13.12 9.46
C LYS A 185 -1.14 11.62 9.66
N PRO A 186 -1.56 10.87 8.63
CA PRO A 186 -1.66 9.42 8.72
C PRO A 186 -0.36 8.79 9.23
N LEU A 187 -0.45 8.04 10.32
CA LEU A 187 0.66 7.35 10.95
C LEU A 187 0.23 5.94 11.38
N PHE A 188 1.12 4.97 11.14
CA PHE A 188 0.94 3.57 11.51
C PHE A 188 1.99 3.19 12.56
N TYR A 189 1.56 2.57 13.63
CA TYR A 189 2.47 2.03 14.64
C TYR A 189 2.13 0.57 14.92
N TYR A 190 3.07 -0.29 14.60
CA TYR A 190 2.99 -1.73 14.86
C TYR A 190 4.02 -2.09 15.93
N GLN A 191 3.57 -2.71 17.00
CA GLN A 191 4.47 -3.32 17.98
C GLN A 191 4.19 -4.82 18.10
N ALA A 192 5.21 -5.60 18.43
CA ALA A 192 5.05 -7.02 18.66
C ALA A 192 6.07 -7.52 19.67
N THR A 193 5.68 -8.55 20.44
CA THR A 193 6.56 -9.30 21.34
C THR A 193 6.27 -10.80 21.27
N GLY A 194 7.22 -11.61 21.76
CA GLY A 194 6.99 -13.03 22.04
C GLY A 194 6.37 -13.21 23.42
N GLU A 195 5.52 -14.22 23.61
CA GLU A 195 4.98 -14.57 24.92
C GLU A 195 6.10 -14.87 25.95
N SER A 196 7.19 -15.51 25.49
CA SER A 196 8.39 -15.80 26.28
C SER A 196 9.53 -14.81 25.99
N ASP A 197 9.20 -13.55 25.83
CA ASP A 197 10.15 -12.46 25.61
C ASP A 197 10.81 -12.05 26.95
N ILE A 198 11.78 -11.14 26.90
CA ILE A 198 12.42 -10.54 28.08
C ILE A 198 11.34 -9.86 28.92
N PRO A 199 11.25 -10.17 30.27
CA PRO A 199 10.16 -9.67 31.11
C PRO A 199 9.99 -8.14 31.08
N ASP A 200 11.08 -7.39 31.16
CA ASP A 200 11.05 -5.91 31.15
C ASP A 200 10.54 -5.34 29.83
N ILE A 201 10.86 -6.00 28.71
CA ILE A 201 10.35 -5.63 27.37
C ILE A 201 8.84 -5.89 27.27
N ASN A 202 8.38 -7.05 27.75
CA ASN A 202 6.95 -7.38 27.78
C ASN A 202 6.16 -6.43 28.68
N GLU A 203 6.71 -6.04 29.83
CA GLU A 203 6.09 -5.07 30.74
C GLU A 203 5.96 -3.68 30.06
N ALA A 204 7.06 -3.16 29.51
CA ALA A 204 7.08 -1.87 28.83
C ALA A 204 6.13 -1.85 27.61
N ALA A 205 6.11 -2.93 26.82
CA ALA A 205 5.19 -3.08 25.69
C ALA A 205 3.73 -3.10 26.14
N SER A 206 3.40 -3.77 27.24
CA SER A 206 2.05 -3.81 27.81
C SER A 206 1.59 -2.45 28.34
N ILE A 207 2.50 -1.70 28.98
CA ILE A 207 2.22 -0.33 29.45
C ILE A 207 1.96 0.59 28.24
N LEU A 208 2.79 0.52 27.21
CA LEU A 208 2.59 1.30 25.99
C LEU A 208 1.26 0.95 25.30
N ASP A 209 0.95 -0.35 25.18
CA ASP A 209 -0.32 -0.82 24.60
C ASP A 209 -1.52 -0.26 25.35
N THR A 210 -1.49 -0.33 26.70
CA THR A 210 -2.54 0.24 27.54
C THR A 210 -2.70 1.74 27.31
N ASN A 211 -1.61 2.49 27.25
CA ASN A 211 -1.62 3.94 27.05
C ASN A 211 -2.13 4.31 25.64
N ILE A 212 -1.74 3.58 24.62
CA ILE A 212 -2.16 3.84 23.24
C ILE A 212 -3.65 3.53 23.04
N ASN A 213 -4.17 2.48 23.65
CA ASN A 213 -5.59 2.11 23.54
C ASN A 213 -6.55 3.16 24.15
N LEU A 214 -6.03 4.10 24.96
CA LEU A 214 -6.78 5.24 25.47
C LEU A 214 -6.85 6.43 24.49
N ILE A 215 -6.11 6.38 23.37
CA ILE A 215 -6.02 7.50 22.42
C ILE A 215 -7.17 7.42 21.43
N SER A 216 -7.93 8.53 21.34
CA SER A 216 -8.93 8.73 20.30
C SER A 216 -8.37 9.65 19.22
N ASN A 217 -7.63 9.09 18.25
CA ASN A 217 -7.09 9.85 17.12
C ASN A 217 -7.33 9.07 15.81
N PRO A 218 -8.24 9.56 14.92
CA PRO A 218 -8.60 8.84 13.68
C PRO A 218 -7.49 8.80 12.64
N THR A 219 -6.48 9.66 12.76
CA THR A 219 -5.34 9.69 11.82
C THR A 219 -4.27 8.65 12.16
N PHE A 220 -4.30 8.11 13.39
CA PHE A 220 -3.37 7.15 13.89
C PHE A 220 -3.95 5.73 13.82
N LYS A 221 -3.15 4.78 13.34
CA LYS A 221 -3.47 3.36 13.31
C LYS A 221 -2.45 2.57 14.13
N TYR A 222 -2.95 1.70 14.99
CA TYR A 222 -2.14 0.92 15.90
C TYR A 222 -2.52 -0.57 15.84
N GLN A 223 -1.51 -1.43 15.96
CA GLN A 223 -1.68 -2.85 16.20
C GLN A 223 -0.58 -3.34 17.13
N ASN A 224 -0.97 -4.18 18.10
CA ASN A 224 -0.07 -4.89 18.99
C ASN A 224 -0.32 -6.40 18.86
N ASP A 225 0.75 -7.17 18.59
CA ASP A 225 0.68 -8.62 18.49
C ASP A 225 1.56 -9.27 19.56
N ILE A 226 1.00 -10.23 20.32
CA ILE A 226 1.75 -11.07 21.24
C ILE A 226 1.74 -12.49 20.69
N PHE A 227 2.92 -12.97 20.27
CA PHE A 227 3.06 -14.29 19.64
C PHE A 227 3.21 -15.40 20.66
N LYS A 228 2.18 -16.25 20.78
CA LYS A 228 2.19 -17.43 21.68
C LYS A 228 3.30 -18.41 21.30
N ASN A 229 3.88 -19.03 22.31
CA ASN A 229 4.96 -20.01 22.17
C ASN A 229 6.14 -19.48 21.33
N ALA A 230 6.48 -18.20 21.50
CA ALA A 230 7.58 -17.57 20.78
C ALA A 230 8.51 -16.82 21.75
N SER A 231 9.81 -16.97 21.50
CA SER A 231 10.87 -16.27 22.25
C SER A 231 11.16 -14.90 21.62
N HIS A 232 12.02 -14.12 22.27
CA HIS A 232 12.56 -12.84 21.81
C HIS A 232 13.04 -12.84 20.35
N TYR A 233 13.54 -13.94 19.83
CA TYR A 233 14.02 -14.04 18.45
C TYR A 233 13.04 -14.73 17.50
N SER A 234 12.31 -15.74 17.99
CA SER A 234 11.49 -16.58 17.10
C SER A 234 10.19 -15.93 16.66
N PHE A 235 9.70 -14.90 17.35
CA PHE A 235 8.49 -14.17 16.94
C PHE A 235 8.73 -13.24 15.76
N VAL A 236 9.96 -12.74 15.57
CA VAL A 236 10.31 -11.70 14.57
C VAL A 236 9.84 -12.08 13.17
N THR A 237 10.14 -13.29 12.72
CA THR A 237 9.74 -13.77 11.39
C THR A 237 8.23 -13.99 11.25
N LYS A 238 7.50 -14.13 12.35
CA LYS A 238 6.03 -14.19 12.37
C LYS A 238 5.42 -12.80 12.35
N ALA A 239 6.04 -11.83 13.01
CA ALA A 239 5.57 -10.45 13.13
C ALA A 239 5.74 -9.64 11.84
N ILE A 240 6.81 -9.86 11.08
CA ILE A 240 7.11 -9.09 9.86
C ILE A 240 5.95 -9.10 8.84
N PRO A 241 5.37 -10.25 8.45
CA PRO A 241 4.22 -10.24 7.55
C PRO A 241 3.03 -9.51 8.17
N ASN A 242 2.71 -9.71 9.44
CA ASN A 242 1.60 -9.01 10.11
C ASN A 242 1.78 -7.49 10.06
N ALA A 243 2.99 -7.01 10.36
CA ALA A 243 3.34 -5.57 10.32
C ALA A 243 3.13 -4.98 8.92
N LEU A 244 3.64 -5.63 7.88
CA LEU A 244 3.53 -5.16 6.51
C LEU A 244 2.08 -5.17 6.02
N TYR A 245 1.31 -6.24 6.28
CA TYR A 245 -0.10 -6.32 5.92
C TYR A 245 -0.97 -5.32 6.71
N PHE A 246 -0.62 -5.02 7.95
CA PHE A 246 -1.28 -3.97 8.75
C PHE A 246 -1.05 -2.58 8.14
N ILE A 247 0.20 -2.22 7.85
CA ILE A 247 0.57 -0.90 7.28
C ILE A 247 -0.08 -0.71 5.91
N PHE A 248 -0.05 -1.74 5.06
CA PHE A 248 -0.58 -1.71 3.70
C PHE A 248 -1.99 -2.29 3.58
N GLN A 249 -2.76 -2.26 4.66
CA GLN A 249 -4.15 -2.70 4.65
C GLN A 249 -4.97 -1.93 3.59
N GLY A 250 -5.69 -2.67 2.75
CA GLY A 250 -6.46 -2.11 1.63
C GLY A 250 -5.67 -1.99 0.32
N TYR A 251 -4.35 -2.23 0.35
CA TYR A 251 -3.55 -2.30 -0.87
C TYR A 251 -3.95 -3.50 -1.75
N GLN A 252 -4.34 -4.60 -1.14
CA GLN A 252 -4.68 -5.85 -1.80
C GLN A 252 -5.82 -5.66 -2.81
N PRO A 253 -5.84 -6.41 -3.91
CA PRO A 253 -7.02 -6.47 -4.79
C PRO A 253 -8.29 -6.84 -4.00
N ILE A 254 -9.45 -6.46 -4.52
CA ILE A 254 -10.74 -6.88 -3.94
C ILE A 254 -10.78 -8.41 -3.89
N SER A 255 -10.77 -8.96 -2.67
CA SER A 255 -10.87 -10.40 -2.43
C SER A 255 -12.31 -10.88 -2.55
N MET A 256 -12.49 -12.21 -2.71
CA MET A 256 -13.84 -12.82 -2.69
C MET A 256 -14.56 -12.52 -1.37
N LEU A 257 -13.85 -12.56 -0.23
CA LEU A 257 -14.45 -12.23 1.07
C LEU A 257 -14.85 -10.76 1.17
N GLU A 258 -14.05 -9.83 0.64
CA GLU A 258 -14.40 -8.41 0.59
C GLU A 258 -15.61 -8.18 -0.31
N TYR A 259 -15.66 -8.84 -1.46
CA TYR A 259 -16.79 -8.81 -2.38
C TYR A 259 -18.08 -9.32 -1.72
N GLU A 260 -18.06 -10.51 -1.13
CA GLU A 260 -19.25 -11.16 -0.55
C GLU A 260 -19.75 -10.48 0.73
N ASN A 261 -18.82 -10.06 1.62
CA ASN A 261 -19.19 -9.57 2.94
C ASN A 261 -19.35 -8.05 3.02
N LYS A 262 -18.94 -7.31 1.98
CA LYS A 262 -19.05 -5.85 1.97
C LYS A 262 -19.73 -5.34 0.70
N ILE A 263 -19.14 -5.60 -0.47
CA ILE A 263 -19.52 -4.91 -1.70
C ILE A 263 -20.91 -5.33 -2.16
N VAL A 264 -21.18 -6.63 -2.24
CA VAL A 264 -22.49 -7.16 -2.68
C VAL A 264 -23.63 -6.74 -1.74
N LEU A 265 -23.33 -6.45 -0.47
CA LEU A 265 -24.32 -6.07 0.54
C LEU A 265 -24.63 -4.56 0.53
N LEU A 266 -23.94 -3.76 -0.28
CA LEU A 266 -24.28 -2.36 -0.45
C LEU A 266 -25.65 -2.22 -1.13
N GLU A 267 -26.41 -1.23 -0.71
CA GLU A 267 -27.68 -0.86 -1.37
C GLU A 267 -27.41 -0.07 -2.66
N SER A 268 -26.31 0.72 -2.67
CA SER A 268 -25.86 1.56 -3.78
C SER A 268 -24.41 2.00 -3.55
N GLY A 269 -23.80 2.68 -4.53
CA GLY A 269 -22.44 3.26 -4.39
C GLY A 269 -21.31 2.24 -4.60
N TYR A 270 -21.54 1.24 -5.45
CA TYR A 270 -20.52 0.24 -5.79
C TYR A 270 -19.28 0.90 -6.43
N THR A 271 -19.51 1.84 -7.34
CA THR A 271 -18.43 2.61 -7.98
C THR A 271 -17.73 3.52 -6.97
N ASP A 272 -18.48 4.15 -6.05
CA ASP A 272 -17.92 5.01 -5.00
C ASP A 272 -17.03 4.20 -4.04
N TYR A 273 -17.39 2.94 -3.77
CA TYR A 273 -16.53 2.03 -3.01
C TYR A 273 -15.16 1.85 -3.65
N LEU A 274 -15.12 1.63 -4.97
CA LEU A 274 -13.87 1.52 -5.72
C LEU A 274 -13.07 2.82 -5.70
N ILE A 275 -13.72 3.95 -5.97
CA ILE A 275 -13.09 5.27 -5.94
C ILE A 275 -12.47 5.52 -4.56
N LYS A 276 -13.24 5.33 -3.49
CA LYS A 276 -12.78 5.52 -2.12
C LYS A 276 -11.60 4.62 -1.76
N LYS A 277 -11.60 3.35 -2.17
CA LYS A 277 -10.48 2.42 -1.95
C LYS A 277 -9.17 2.99 -2.48
N TYR A 278 -9.15 3.47 -3.72
CA TYR A 278 -7.94 4.00 -4.35
C TYR A 278 -7.58 5.41 -3.88
N ASP A 279 -8.55 6.24 -3.56
CA ASP A 279 -8.31 7.55 -2.94
C ASP A 279 -7.70 7.40 -1.54
N ASP A 280 -8.17 6.44 -0.75
CA ASP A 280 -7.58 6.13 0.57
C ASP A 280 -6.13 5.65 0.44
N LEU A 281 -5.80 4.79 -0.53
CA LEU A 281 -4.43 4.35 -0.79
C LEU A 281 -3.53 5.51 -1.21
N ASN A 282 -4.02 6.39 -2.08
CA ASN A 282 -3.26 7.53 -2.57
C ASN A 282 -3.06 8.61 -1.49
N THR A 283 -4.06 8.88 -0.65
CA THR A 283 -3.99 9.92 0.38
C THR A 283 -3.24 9.46 1.62
N LYS A 284 -3.44 8.21 2.08
CA LYS A 284 -2.81 7.69 3.31
C LYS A 284 -1.39 7.18 3.09
N LEU A 285 -1.15 6.53 1.95
CA LEU A 285 0.12 5.88 1.63
C LEU A 285 0.91 6.59 0.53
N GLY A 286 0.30 7.55 -0.18
CA GLY A 286 0.95 8.28 -1.28
C GLY A 286 1.35 7.42 -2.48
N LEU A 287 0.74 6.24 -2.65
CA LEU A 287 1.23 5.22 -3.59
C LEU A 287 0.94 5.52 -5.07
N GLN A 288 -0.01 6.41 -5.37
CA GLN A 288 -0.42 6.80 -6.73
C GLN A 288 -0.75 5.59 -7.64
N ILE A 289 -1.52 4.64 -7.10
CA ILE A 289 -1.86 3.40 -7.77
C ILE A 289 -3.06 3.60 -8.68
N LYS A 290 -2.99 3.07 -9.89
CA LYS A 290 -4.18 2.97 -10.76
C LYS A 290 -5.11 1.85 -10.25
N PRO A 291 -6.44 2.06 -10.28
CA PRO A 291 -7.38 1.02 -9.94
C PRO A 291 -7.16 -0.25 -10.79
N ARG A 292 -7.07 -1.39 -10.12
CA ARG A 292 -6.80 -2.66 -10.80
C ARG A 292 -7.99 -3.11 -11.66
N LEU A 293 -7.70 -3.72 -12.79
CA LEU A 293 -8.75 -4.23 -13.69
C LEU A 293 -9.60 -5.33 -13.03
N ASN A 294 -9.00 -6.10 -12.10
CA ASN A 294 -9.75 -7.07 -11.29
C ASN A 294 -10.79 -6.42 -10.41
N ASP A 295 -10.47 -5.26 -9.85
CA ASP A 295 -11.37 -4.52 -8.98
C ASP A 295 -12.54 -3.93 -9.78
N PHE A 296 -12.30 -3.44 -11.01
CA PHE A 296 -13.39 -3.07 -11.93
C PHE A 296 -14.32 -4.26 -12.19
N THR A 297 -13.77 -5.45 -12.40
CA THR A 297 -14.60 -6.67 -12.64
C THR A 297 -15.43 -7.02 -11.41
N ALA A 298 -14.89 -6.87 -10.20
CA ALA A 298 -15.64 -7.12 -8.96
C ALA A 298 -16.81 -6.12 -8.82
N ILE A 299 -16.59 -4.85 -9.12
CA ILE A 299 -17.65 -3.83 -9.09
C ILE A 299 -18.71 -4.08 -10.18
N GLU A 300 -18.29 -4.39 -11.40
CA GLU A 300 -19.21 -4.79 -12.49
C GLU A 300 -20.12 -5.95 -12.05
N ALA A 301 -19.52 -6.99 -11.45
CA ALA A 301 -20.27 -8.15 -10.96
C ALA A 301 -21.31 -7.78 -9.88
N ALA A 302 -20.95 -6.85 -8.97
CA ALA A 302 -21.88 -6.37 -7.93
C ALA A 302 -23.03 -5.56 -8.53
N ILE A 303 -22.73 -4.63 -9.44
CA ILE A 303 -23.74 -3.85 -10.18
C ILE A 303 -24.72 -4.79 -10.92
N MET A 304 -24.18 -5.80 -11.60
CA MET A 304 -24.99 -6.79 -12.31
C MET A 304 -25.86 -7.62 -11.38
N LYS A 305 -25.30 -8.12 -10.27
CA LYS A 305 -26.02 -8.95 -9.30
C LYS A 305 -27.18 -8.21 -8.64
N ASN A 306 -26.97 -6.94 -8.30
CA ASN A 306 -27.96 -6.11 -7.61
C ASN A 306 -28.81 -5.25 -8.57
N LYS A 307 -28.63 -5.41 -9.88
CA LYS A 307 -29.34 -4.67 -10.93
C LYS A 307 -29.23 -3.15 -10.82
N ALA A 308 -28.15 -2.65 -10.20
CA ALA A 308 -27.86 -1.23 -10.04
C ALA A 308 -27.29 -0.60 -11.34
N TYR A 309 -27.93 -0.86 -12.46
CA TYR A 309 -27.43 -0.60 -13.81
C TYR A 309 -27.06 0.88 -14.05
N GLY A 310 -27.67 1.81 -13.32
CA GLY A 310 -27.33 3.24 -13.39
C GLY A 310 -25.88 3.53 -13.03
N GLU A 311 -25.26 2.73 -12.18
CA GLU A 311 -23.88 2.94 -11.73
C GLU A 311 -22.83 2.60 -12.81
N PHE A 312 -23.19 1.87 -13.85
CA PHE A 312 -22.27 1.66 -14.98
C PHE A 312 -21.82 2.96 -15.64
N GLN A 313 -22.60 4.03 -15.58
CA GLN A 313 -22.20 5.32 -16.11
C GLN A 313 -21.02 5.90 -15.30
N THR A 314 -21.12 5.95 -13.99
CA THR A 314 -20.03 6.41 -13.09
C THR A 314 -18.79 5.50 -13.21
N LEU A 315 -19.01 4.18 -13.34
CA LEU A 315 -17.92 3.22 -13.52
C LEU A 315 -17.21 3.45 -14.86
N ALA A 316 -17.94 3.79 -15.93
CA ALA A 316 -17.39 4.13 -17.23
C ALA A 316 -16.53 5.41 -17.17
N ASP A 317 -17.01 6.45 -16.48
CA ASP A 317 -16.26 7.70 -16.30
C ASP A 317 -14.98 7.47 -15.51
N TYR A 318 -15.04 6.67 -14.43
CA TYR A 318 -13.87 6.32 -13.65
C TYR A 318 -12.86 5.46 -14.44
N ALA A 319 -13.36 4.53 -15.26
CA ALA A 319 -12.54 3.75 -16.18
C ALA A 319 -11.86 4.63 -17.23
N ASN A 320 -12.57 5.57 -17.87
CA ASN A 320 -12.01 6.49 -18.84
C ASN A 320 -10.94 7.41 -18.24
N LYS A 321 -11.12 7.86 -16.99
CA LYS A 321 -10.12 8.66 -16.26
C LYS A 321 -8.81 7.91 -16.06
N ASN A 322 -8.88 6.63 -15.68
CA ASN A 322 -7.71 5.84 -15.29
C ASN A 322 -7.08 5.07 -16.47
N TYR A 323 -7.89 4.69 -17.46
CA TYR A 323 -7.50 3.92 -18.65
C TYR A 323 -7.98 4.59 -19.93
N PRO A 324 -7.52 5.83 -20.19
CA PRO A 324 -7.93 6.56 -21.40
C PRO A 324 -7.49 5.81 -22.67
N LYS A 325 -8.26 5.95 -23.72
CA LYS A 325 -8.04 5.31 -25.04
C LYS A 325 -8.17 3.78 -25.08
N THR A 326 -8.63 3.15 -23.99
CA THR A 326 -8.92 1.72 -23.94
C THR A 326 -10.42 1.43 -24.05
N LEU A 327 -10.75 0.16 -24.29
CA LEU A 327 -12.15 -0.30 -24.37
C LEU A 327 -12.89 -0.28 -23.03
N LEU A 328 -12.21 -0.18 -21.89
CA LEU A 328 -12.81 -0.38 -20.55
C LEU A 328 -13.99 0.58 -20.29
N GLY A 329 -13.78 1.87 -20.43
CA GLY A 329 -14.82 2.86 -20.16
C GLY A 329 -15.95 2.81 -21.19
N THR A 330 -15.61 2.62 -22.46
CA THR A 330 -16.60 2.47 -23.54
C THR A 330 -17.46 1.21 -23.34
N TYR A 331 -16.87 0.13 -22.88
CA TYR A 331 -17.59 -1.10 -22.52
C TYR A 331 -18.61 -0.86 -21.41
N HIS A 332 -18.19 -0.25 -20.28
CA HIS A 332 -19.12 0.05 -19.20
C HIS A 332 -20.22 1.05 -19.62
N GLN A 333 -19.90 2.03 -20.44
CA GLN A 333 -20.90 2.95 -20.99
C GLN A 333 -21.92 2.22 -21.89
N ALA A 334 -21.46 1.28 -22.69
CA ALA A 334 -22.34 0.45 -23.51
C ALA A 334 -23.21 -0.47 -22.64
N MET A 335 -22.65 -1.06 -21.59
CA MET A 335 -23.40 -1.85 -20.59
C MET A 335 -24.48 -1.01 -19.91
N TYR A 336 -24.21 0.23 -19.55
CA TYR A 336 -25.23 1.16 -19.04
C TYR A 336 -26.43 1.23 -19.96
N PHE A 337 -26.19 1.56 -21.25
CA PHE A 337 -27.28 1.67 -22.22
C PHE A 337 -27.97 0.33 -22.51
N GLU A 338 -27.23 -0.77 -22.58
CA GLU A 338 -27.76 -2.11 -22.79
C GLU A 338 -28.73 -2.51 -21.64
N LYS A 339 -28.30 -2.31 -20.40
CA LYS A 339 -29.05 -2.75 -19.21
C LYS A 339 -30.22 -1.82 -18.84
N THR A 340 -30.17 -0.58 -19.32
CA THR A 340 -31.28 0.38 -19.18
C THR A 340 -32.21 0.41 -20.40
N GLY A 341 -32.13 -0.60 -21.32
CA GLY A 341 -33.03 -0.75 -22.45
C GLY A 341 -32.81 0.21 -23.62
N ASN A 342 -31.73 0.99 -23.63
CA ASN A 342 -31.42 1.92 -24.70
C ASN A 342 -30.50 1.28 -25.76
N TYR A 343 -31.04 0.31 -26.49
CA TYR A 343 -30.23 -0.58 -27.34
C TYR A 343 -29.57 0.16 -28.50
N LYS A 344 -30.19 1.20 -29.05
CA LYS A 344 -29.59 2.01 -30.13
C LYS A 344 -28.32 2.71 -29.66
N LYS A 345 -28.34 3.29 -28.44
CA LYS A 345 -27.15 3.90 -27.86
C LYS A 345 -26.11 2.85 -27.49
N ALA A 346 -26.51 1.71 -26.91
CA ALA A 346 -25.62 0.61 -26.62
C ALA A 346 -24.83 0.15 -27.86
N ILE A 347 -25.52 -0.11 -28.97
CA ILE A 347 -24.92 -0.49 -30.27
C ILE A 347 -23.89 0.57 -30.72
N LYS A 348 -24.23 1.85 -30.61
CA LYS A 348 -23.34 2.94 -31.00
C LYS A 348 -22.06 2.95 -30.12
N GLU A 349 -22.20 2.77 -28.82
CA GLU A 349 -21.06 2.71 -27.90
C GLU A 349 -20.19 1.48 -28.18
N TYR A 350 -20.77 0.28 -28.29
CA TYR A 350 -19.99 -0.93 -28.59
C TYR A 350 -19.18 -0.80 -29.90
N ARG A 351 -19.72 -0.14 -30.92
CA ARG A 351 -19.04 0.08 -32.22
C ARG A 351 -17.87 1.06 -32.15
N LYS A 352 -17.72 1.86 -31.08
CA LYS A 352 -16.51 2.70 -30.89
C LYS A 352 -15.23 1.87 -30.69
N ALA A 353 -15.36 0.56 -30.51
CA ALA A 353 -14.24 -0.37 -30.34
C ALA A 353 -13.15 -0.27 -31.41
N PHE A 354 -13.50 0.09 -32.66
CA PHE A 354 -12.53 0.19 -33.74
C PHE A 354 -11.39 1.18 -33.48
N ALA A 355 -11.63 2.25 -32.69
CA ALA A 355 -10.66 3.32 -32.43
C ALA A 355 -9.91 3.19 -31.12
N LEU A 356 -10.18 2.13 -30.32
CA LEU A 356 -9.67 2.00 -28.96
C LEU A 356 -8.80 0.75 -28.81
N GLU A 357 -7.92 0.78 -27.81
CA GLU A 357 -7.05 -0.33 -27.46
C GLU A 357 -7.80 -1.39 -26.65
N GLU A 358 -7.55 -2.64 -26.98
CA GLU A 358 -8.06 -3.79 -26.23
C GLU A 358 -7.48 -3.81 -24.82
N ILE A 359 -8.26 -4.29 -23.85
CA ILE A 359 -7.83 -4.36 -22.46
C ILE A 359 -8.48 -5.55 -21.74
N ARG A 360 -7.66 -6.40 -21.15
CA ARG A 360 -8.06 -7.51 -20.26
C ARG A 360 -9.30 -8.28 -20.75
N GLY A 361 -9.19 -8.93 -21.90
CA GLY A 361 -10.28 -9.76 -22.45
C GLY A 361 -11.45 -8.99 -23.03
N ILE A 362 -11.49 -7.66 -22.89
CA ILE A 362 -12.40 -6.80 -23.66
C ILE A 362 -11.73 -6.56 -25.00
N THR A 363 -12.10 -7.37 -26.00
CA THR A 363 -11.58 -7.29 -27.37
C THR A 363 -12.54 -6.54 -28.28
N LYS A 364 -12.03 -6.09 -29.44
CA LYS A 364 -12.85 -5.46 -30.47
C LYS A 364 -13.94 -6.41 -30.94
N ASP A 365 -13.61 -7.67 -31.18
CA ASP A 365 -14.55 -8.69 -31.60
C ASP A 365 -15.64 -8.93 -30.55
N PHE A 366 -15.28 -8.99 -29.25
CA PHE A 366 -16.26 -9.09 -28.18
C PHE A 366 -17.25 -7.93 -28.21
N MET A 367 -16.77 -6.69 -28.34
CA MET A 367 -17.60 -5.49 -28.40
C MET A 367 -18.52 -5.51 -29.63
N LEU A 368 -18.02 -5.90 -30.80
CA LEU A 368 -18.82 -5.98 -32.04
C LEU A 368 -19.88 -7.07 -31.97
N ASN A 369 -19.55 -8.24 -31.41
CA ASN A 369 -20.51 -9.31 -31.18
C ASN A 369 -21.64 -8.87 -30.24
N LYS A 370 -21.31 -8.09 -29.20
CA LYS A 370 -22.32 -7.47 -28.32
C LYS A 370 -23.24 -6.51 -29.09
N ALA A 371 -22.66 -5.65 -29.96
CA ALA A 371 -23.44 -4.74 -30.78
C ALA A 371 -24.39 -5.50 -31.73
N ASP A 372 -23.90 -6.59 -32.32
CA ASP A 372 -24.70 -7.39 -33.29
C ASP A 372 -25.82 -8.19 -32.60
N ALA A 373 -25.59 -8.67 -31.36
CA ALA A 373 -26.62 -9.35 -30.56
C ALA A 373 -27.79 -8.41 -30.17
N LEU A 374 -27.58 -7.11 -30.20
CA LEU A 374 -28.61 -6.11 -29.91
C LEU A 374 -29.38 -5.61 -31.17
N LYS A 375 -28.93 -5.98 -32.36
CA LYS A 375 -29.61 -5.58 -33.61
C LYS A 375 -31.04 -6.12 -33.61
N GLY A 376 -32.00 -5.26 -33.94
CA GLY A 376 -33.41 -5.60 -34.01
C GLY A 376 -34.19 -5.51 -32.69
N LYS A 377 -33.51 -5.30 -31.55
CA LYS A 377 -34.20 -5.00 -30.28
C LYS A 377 -34.76 -3.57 -30.33
N LYS A 378 -35.98 -3.40 -29.84
CA LYS A 378 -36.61 -2.08 -29.69
C LYS A 378 -36.20 -1.47 -28.37
N ASP A 379 -35.98 -0.16 -28.33
CA ASP A 379 -35.68 0.57 -27.09
C ASP A 379 -36.89 0.47 -26.12
N GLU A 380 -36.62 0.13 -24.88
CA GLU A 380 -37.62 -0.03 -23.81
C GLU A 380 -37.91 1.29 -23.06
N SER A 381 -37.22 2.36 -23.40
CA SER A 381 -37.05 3.56 -22.59
C SER A 381 -38.16 4.63 -22.71
N ASN A 382 -39.40 4.34 -23.11
CA ASN A 382 -40.45 5.37 -23.16
C ASN A 382 -41.88 4.98 -22.71
N GLU A 383 -42.13 3.77 -22.22
CA GLU A 383 -43.51 3.40 -21.83
C GLU A 383 -43.79 3.54 -20.32
N ASN A 384 -42.79 3.68 -19.45
CA ASN A 384 -43.02 3.69 -17.98
C ASN A 384 -42.91 5.08 -17.30
N GLN A 385 -42.95 6.19 -18.05
CA GLN A 385 -42.97 7.55 -17.46
C GLN A 385 -44.27 8.33 -17.64
N LEU A 386 -45.34 7.72 -18.15
CA LEU A 386 -46.64 8.40 -18.37
C LEU A 386 -47.82 7.67 -17.74
N GLU A 387 -47.76 7.37 -16.44
CA GLU A 387 -48.95 7.16 -15.65
C GLU A 387 -48.82 7.92 -14.31
N ILE A 388 -48.94 9.24 -14.39
CA ILE A 388 -49.40 10.04 -13.25
C ILE A 388 -50.92 9.94 -13.30
N PRO A 389 -51.59 9.32 -12.32
CA PRO A 389 -53.05 9.36 -12.27
C PRO A 389 -53.50 10.81 -12.10
N ALA A 390 -54.35 11.29 -13.01
CA ALA A 390 -55.02 12.56 -12.89
C ALA A 390 -55.85 12.56 -11.59
N GLU A 391 -55.51 13.43 -10.66
CA GLU A 391 -56.40 13.73 -9.52
C GLU A 391 -57.72 14.30 -10.05
N THR A 392 -58.78 13.57 -9.85
CA THR A 392 -60.13 14.08 -10.01
C THR A 392 -60.46 15.09 -8.94
N PRO A 393 -60.94 16.29 -9.31
CA PRO A 393 -61.43 17.27 -8.31
C PRO A 393 -62.65 16.72 -7.59
N LYS A 394 -62.64 16.69 -6.28
CA LYS A 394 -63.87 16.48 -5.48
C LYS A 394 -64.62 17.81 -5.40
N GLU A 395 -65.89 17.74 -5.82
CA GLU A 395 -66.91 18.72 -5.49
C GLU A 395 -67.17 18.80 -3.99
#